data_f5b7c03fed76f0d20cf483340454db89
#
_entry.id   f5b7c03fed76f0d20cf483340454db89
#
_cell.length_a   1.000
_cell.length_b   1.000
_cell.length_c   1.000
_cell.angle_alpha   90.00
_cell.angle_beta   90.00
_cell.angle_gamma   90.00
#
_symmetry.space_group_name_H-M   'P 1'
#
loop_
_entity.id
_entity.type
_entity.pdbx_description
1 polymer ?
#
loop_
_entity_poly.entity_id
_entity_poly.type
_entity_poly.pdbx_seq_one_letter_code
_entity_poly.pdbx_strand_id
1 'polypeptide(L)'
;LDLDLSKPIDVDQPPGAFLLIRRQAWIAAQGLDEGFHPVWFEDVDFLKRLANLGWRARFTPRFRALHAGGHSFVGVEWGTRQLYWYGSLLRYAVRHFRKLSCGAIGGSIVLGLVTRTVTGMLLKRSCGQLVTYVKVVRLVFTYLWRGCAPVHSNHLVPPPVIEESGPSGS
;
A
#
# COMPACT_ATOMS: atom_id res chain seq x y z
N LEU A 1 20.46 7.07 -5.36
CA LEU A 1 20.85 6.83 -3.96
C LEU A 1 21.51 5.47 -3.90
N ASP A 2 22.85 5.45 -3.90
CA ASP A 2 23.62 4.21 -3.75
C ASP A 2 23.67 3.87 -2.26
N LEU A 3 22.70 3.09 -1.80
CA LEU A 3 22.68 2.58 -0.44
C LEU A 3 23.70 1.44 -0.31
N ASP A 4 24.63 1.56 0.64
CA ASP A 4 25.53 0.46 0.99
C ASP A 4 24.77 -0.62 1.77
N LEU A 5 24.24 -1.59 1.03
CA LEU A 5 23.49 -2.71 1.59
C LEU A 5 24.39 -3.80 2.20
N SER A 6 25.70 -3.59 2.30
CA SER A 6 26.60 -4.52 3.01
C SER A 6 26.51 -4.39 4.53
N LYS A 7 25.92 -3.31 5.03
CA LYS A 7 25.80 -2.95 6.45
C LYS A 7 24.34 -2.73 6.85
N PRO A 8 24.04 -2.86 8.15
CA PRO A 8 22.74 -2.41 8.66
C PRO A 8 22.56 -0.90 8.45
N ILE A 9 21.47 -0.49 7.79
CA ILE A 9 21.16 0.90 7.49
C ILE A 9 19.69 1.19 7.78
N ASP A 10 19.40 2.38 8.28
CA ASP A 10 18.02 2.83 8.40
C ASP A 10 17.45 3.16 7.02
N VAL A 11 16.25 2.70 6.77
CA VAL A 11 15.55 2.83 5.48
C VAL A 11 14.13 3.33 5.71
N ASP A 12 13.62 4.14 4.78
CA ASP A 12 12.28 4.68 4.92
C ASP A 12 11.19 3.62 4.66
N GLN A 13 11.43 2.79 3.64
CA GLN A 13 10.44 1.82 3.21
C GLN A 13 11.11 0.52 2.70
N PRO A 14 11.28 -0.47 3.57
CA PRO A 14 11.62 -1.81 3.13
C PRO A 14 10.41 -2.49 2.47
N PRO A 15 10.62 -3.44 1.54
CA PRO A 15 9.53 -4.18 0.91
C PRO A 15 8.78 -5.05 1.93
N GLY A 16 7.45 -5.09 1.82
CA GLY A 16 6.56 -5.86 2.69
C GLY A 16 6.75 -7.38 2.65
N ALA A 17 7.45 -7.89 1.62
CA ALA A 17 7.67 -9.32 1.42
C ALA A 17 8.43 -10.02 2.57
N PHE A 18 9.27 -9.29 3.31
CA PHE A 18 10.00 -9.81 4.45
C PHE A 18 10.25 -8.72 5.50
N LEU A 19 9.34 -8.62 6.47
CA LEU A 19 9.42 -7.68 7.57
C LEU A 19 9.39 -8.41 8.91
N LEU A 20 10.36 -8.09 9.78
CA LEU A 20 10.30 -8.46 11.19
C LEU A 20 9.84 -7.24 11.98
N ILE A 21 8.70 -7.35 12.64
CA ILE A 21 8.05 -6.22 13.29
C ILE A 21 7.99 -6.48 14.80
N ARG A 22 8.40 -5.50 15.60
CA ARG A 22 8.22 -5.55 17.05
C ARG A 22 6.74 -5.53 17.38
N ARG A 23 6.29 -6.41 18.30
CA ARG A 23 4.88 -6.47 18.71
C ARG A 23 4.34 -5.11 19.17
N GLN A 24 5.13 -4.35 19.92
CA GLN A 24 4.74 -3.01 20.38
C GLN A 24 4.51 -2.04 19.22
N ALA A 25 5.36 -2.08 18.18
CA ALA A 25 5.19 -1.28 16.97
C ALA A 25 3.93 -1.68 16.20
N TRP A 26 3.68 -2.98 16.08
CA TRP A 26 2.47 -3.51 15.46
C TRP A 26 1.19 -3.01 16.14
N ILE A 27 1.15 -3.11 17.48
CA ILE A 27 0.01 -2.66 18.28
C ILE A 27 -0.15 -1.14 18.17
N ALA A 28 0.95 -0.38 18.31
CA ALA A 28 0.90 1.08 18.22
C ALA A 28 0.40 1.59 16.86
N ALA A 29 0.75 0.92 15.78
CA ALA A 29 0.27 1.23 14.44
C ALA A 29 -1.07 0.58 14.08
N GLN A 30 -1.65 -0.24 14.97
CA GLN A 30 -2.92 -0.96 14.75
C GLN A 30 -2.86 -1.95 13.56
N GLY A 31 -1.70 -2.56 13.30
CA GLY A 31 -1.53 -3.51 12.21
C GLY A 31 -1.61 -2.91 10.81
N LEU A 32 -1.82 -3.77 9.82
CA LEU A 32 -2.08 -3.36 8.43
C LEU A 32 -3.52 -2.87 8.28
N ASP A 33 -3.72 -1.89 7.39
CA ASP A 33 -5.07 -1.41 7.06
C ASP A 33 -5.71 -2.30 5.99
N GLU A 34 -6.75 -3.06 6.37
CA GLU A 34 -7.49 -3.95 5.49
C GLU A 34 -8.15 -3.24 4.30
N GLY A 35 -8.29 -1.92 4.35
CA GLY A 35 -8.81 -1.13 3.24
C GLY A 35 -7.90 -1.12 2.00
N PHE A 36 -6.67 -1.61 2.12
CA PHE A 36 -5.78 -1.86 0.97
C PHE A 36 -5.96 -3.26 0.36
N HIS A 37 -6.98 -4.01 0.83
CA HIS A 37 -7.32 -5.28 0.19
C HIS A 37 -7.68 -5.09 -1.29
N PRO A 38 -7.24 -5.98 -2.21
CA PRO A 38 -6.51 -7.22 -1.93
C PRO A 38 -5.00 -7.04 -1.83
N VAL A 39 -4.44 -5.87 -2.21
CA VAL A 39 -2.99 -5.73 -2.28
C VAL A 39 -2.55 -4.31 -2.67
N TRP A 40 -1.24 -4.03 -2.46
CA TRP A 40 -0.49 -2.80 -2.69
C TRP A 40 -0.77 -1.68 -1.69
N PHE A 41 0.31 -1.03 -1.29
CA PHE A 41 0.37 0.10 -0.38
C PHE A 41 0.03 -0.22 1.08
N GLU A 42 -0.38 -1.45 1.44
CA GLU A 42 -0.61 -1.85 2.83
C GLU A 42 0.67 -1.74 3.68
N ASP A 43 1.80 -2.16 3.12
CA ASP A 43 3.13 -2.06 3.75
C ASP A 43 3.64 -0.62 3.78
N VAL A 44 3.45 0.13 2.70
CA VAL A 44 3.83 1.55 2.59
C VAL A 44 3.07 2.39 3.61
N ASP A 45 1.75 2.17 3.73
CA ASP A 45 0.89 2.83 4.71
C ASP A 45 1.31 2.50 6.14
N PHE A 46 1.55 1.22 6.41
CA PHE A 46 1.96 0.74 7.72
C PHE A 46 3.29 1.35 8.16
N LEU A 47 4.30 1.31 7.29
CA LEU A 47 5.61 1.90 7.55
C LEU A 47 5.54 3.42 7.74
N LYS A 48 4.70 4.10 6.95
CA LYS A 48 4.45 5.54 7.11
C LYS A 48 3.81 5.86 8.47
N ARG A 49 2.85 5.06 8.93
CA ARG A 49 2.26 5.21 10.26
C ARG A 49 3.27 4.96 11.37
N LEU A 50 4.10 3.94 11.23
CA LEU A 50 5.20 3.67 12.16
C LEU A 50 6.20 4.82 12.24
N ALA A 51 6.61 5.37 11.10
CA ALA A 51 7.52 6.52 11.06
C ALA A 51 6.91 7.74 11.76
N ASN A 52 5.62 8.01 11.55
CA ASN A 52 4.90 9.09 12.23
C ASN A 52 4.81 8.90 13.77
N LEU A 53 4.89 7.65 14.24
CA LEU A 53 4.94 7.29 15.67
C LEU A 53 6.38 7.26 16.23
N GLY A 54 7.38 7.64 15.43
CA GLY A 54 8.77 7.67 15.83
C GLY A 54 9.53 6.33 15.73
N TRP A 55 8.89 5.29 15.16
CA TRP A 55 9.56 4.03 14.88
C TRP A 55 10.41 4.15 13.61
N ARG A 56 11.55 3.45 13.60
CA ARG A 56 12.45 3.39 12.43
C ARG A 56 12.51 1.99 11.87
N ALA A 57 12.53 1.88 10.55
CA ALA A 57 12.81 0.64 9.86
C ALA A 57 14.32 0.53 9.59
N ARG A 58 14.88 -0.66 9.81
CA ARG A 58 16.30 -0.92 9.59
C ARG A 58 16.48 -2.14 8.71
N PHE A 59 17.16 -1.95 7.61
CA PHE A 59 17.66 -3.06 6.80
C PHE A 59 18.85 -3.73 7.49
N THR A 60 18.92 -5.07 7.41
CA THR A 60 20.08 -5.84 7.85
C THR A 60 20.41 -6.93 6.82
N PRO A 61 21.66 -7.04 6.37
CA PRO A 61 22.09 -8.05 5.40
C PRO A 61 22.23 -9.45 6.02
N ARG A 62 22.07 -9.59 7.33
CA ARG A 62 22.24 -10.86 8.07
C ARG A 62 21.18 -11.91 7.72
N PHE A 63 20.01 -11.45 7.24
CA PHE A 63 18.89 -12.31 6.90
C PHE A 63 18.55 -12.16 5.43
N ARG A 64 18.17 -13.27 4.81
CA ARG A 64 17.77 -13.33 3.39
C ARG A 64 16.50 -14.15 3.28
N ALA A 65 15.61 -13.73 2.39
CA ALA A 65 14.42 -14.48 2.03
C ALA A 65 14.30 -14.55 0.51
N LEU A 66 13.84 -15.69 0.01
CA LEU A 66 13.47 -15.85 -1.39
C LEU A 66 11.99 -15.50 -1.51
N HIS A 67 11.67 -14.51 -2.35
CA HIS A 67 10.31 -14.12 -2.63
C HIS A 67 9.95 -14.47 -4.08
N ALA A 68 9.07 -15.47 -4.23
CA ALA A 68 8.51 -15.82 -5.53
C ALA A 68 7.37 -14.81 -5.85
N GLY A 69 7.76 -13.66 -6.41
CA GLY A 69 6.83 -12.58 -6.71
C GLY A 69 5.70 -12.98 -7.66
N GLY A 70 4.59 -12.23 -7.61
CA GLY A 70 3.51 -12.33 -8.58
C GLY A 70 2.42 -13.37 -8.29
N HIS A 71 2.53 -14.22 -7.27
CA HIS A 71 1.51 -15.22 -6.94
C HIS A 71 0.14 -14.61 -6.62
N SER A 72 0.11 -13.45 -5.99
CA SER A 72 -1.14 -12.75 -5.63
C SER A 72 -1.97 -12.29 -6.84
N PHE A 73 -1.40 -12.34 -8.04
CA PHE A 73 -2.02 -11.85 -9.28
C PHE A 73 -2.19 -12.90 -10.36
N VAL A 74 -1.86 -14.15 -10.07
CA VAL A 74 -2.10 -15.24 -11.02
C VAL A 74 -3.61 -15.33 -11.28
N GLY A 75 -4.01 -15.23 -12.54
CA GLY A 75 -5.41 -15.27 -12.95
C GLY A 75 -6.20 -13.97 -12.79
N VAL A 76 -5.66 -12.90 -12.21
CA VAL A 76 -6.35 -11.61 -12.12
C VAL A 76 -6.26 -10.87 -13.46
N GLU A 77 -7.40 -10.49 -14.02
CA GLU A 77 -7.51 -9.73 -15.26
C GLU A 77 -6.77 -8.38 -15.16
N TRP A 78 -6.14 -7.96 -16.27
CA TRP A 78 -5.36 -6.71 -16.33
C TRP A 78 -6.15 -5.47 -15.86
N GLY A 79 -7.41 -5.33 -16.29
CA GLY A 79 -8.26 -4.20 -15.90
C GLY A 79 -8.50 -4.14 -14.39
N THR A 80 -8.74 -5.28 -13.78
CA THR A 80 -8.92 -5.42 -12.33
C THR A 80 -7.64 -5.06 -11.56
N ARG A 81 -6.47 -5.49 -12.04
CA ARG A 81 -5.17 -5.09 -11.45
C ARG A 81 -4.98 -3.57 -11.46
N GLN A 82 -5.34 -2.91 -12.56
CA GLN A 82 -5.27 -1.45 -12.65
C GLN A 82 -6.17 -0.78 -11.60
N LEU A 83 -7.40 -1.27 -11.42
CA LEU A 83 -8.32 -0.74 -10.42
C LEU A 83 -7.80 -0.92 -8.99
N TYR A 84 -7.23 -2.06 -8.67
CA TYR A 84 -6.61 -2.29 -7.36
C TYR A 84 -5.43 -1.36 -7.13
N TRP A 85 -4.53 -1.24 -8.11
CA TRP A 85 -3.35 -0.38 -7.99
C TRP A 85 -3.71 1.09 -7.81
N TYR A 86 -4.57 1.63 -8.68
CA TYR A 86 -5.00 3.03 -8.56
C TYR A 86 -5.87 3.28 -7.32
N GLY A 87 -6.69 2.31 -6.93
CA GLY A 87 -7.48 2.40 -5.69
C GLY A 87 -6.60 2.50 -4.46
N SER A 88 -5.60 1.63 -4.34
CA SER A 88 -4.65 1.64 -3.24
C SER A 88 -3.78 2.90 -3.24
N LEU A 89 -3.29 3.35 -4.40
CA LEU A 89 -2.56 4.60 -4.53
C LEU A 89 -3.40 5.81 -4.06
N LEU A 90 -4.64 5.91 -4.51
CA LEU A 90 -5.54 7.01 -4.14
C LEU A 90 -5.89 6.97 -2.65
N ARG A 91 -6.14 5.77 -2.10
CA ARG A 91 -6.34 5.58 -0.66
C ARG A 91 -5.15 6.09 0.14
N TYR A 92 -3.94 5.69 -0.25
CA TYR A 92 -2.71 6.16 0.37
C TYR A 92 -2.56 7.67 0.25
N ALA A 93 -2.82 8.23 -0.93
CA ALA A 93 -2.70 9.66 -1.19
C ALA A 93 -3.64 10.48 -0.29
N VAL A 94 -4.93 10.16 -0.24
CA VAL A 94 -5.90 10.92 0.58
C VAL A 94 -5.67 10.77 2.08
N ARG A 95 -5.00 9.70 2.51
CA ARG A 95 -4.67 9.47 3.92
C ARG A 95 -3.45 10.26 4.37
N HIS A 96 -2.43 10.37 3.52
CA HIS A 96 -1.11 10.87 3.93
C HIS A 96 -0.73 12.23 3.35
N PHE A 97 -1.43 12.70 2.32
CA PHE A 97 -1.10 13.95 1.66
C PHE A 97 -2.18 15.03 1.83
N ARG A 98 -1.78 16.27 1.62
CA ARG A 98 -2.70 17.43 1.59
C ARG A 98 -3.60 17.37 0.36
N LYS A 99 -4.78 17.98 0.44
CA LYS A 99 -5.77 18.02 -0.65
C LYS A 99 -5.19 18.48 -2.00
N LEU A 100 -4.31 19.48 -2.00
CA LEU A 100 -3.64 19.95 -3.22
C LEU A 100 -2.75 18.86 -3.85
N SER A 101 -1.97 18.15 -3.04
CA SER A 101 -1.14 17.04 -3.52
C SER A 101 -2.00 15.89 -4.04
N CYS A 102 -3.10 15.58 -3.35
CA CYS A 102 -4.06 14.58 -3.83
C CYS A 102 -4.68 14.99 -5.18
N GLY A 103 -5.03 16.26 -5.33
CA GLY A 103 -5.51 16.82 -6.61
C GLY A 103 -4.47 16.70 -7.72
N ALA A 104 -3.20 17.02 -7.43
CA ALA A 104 -2.10 16.88 -8.40
C ALA A 104 -1.89 15.40 -8.81
N ILE A 105 -1.90 14.48 -7.84
CA ILE A 105 -1.80 13.03 -8.11
C ILE A 105 -2.99 12.58 -8.98
N GLY A 106 -4.21 12.92 -8.60
CA GLY A 106 -5.41 12.57 -9.37
C GLY A 106 -5.38 13.15 -10.79
N GLY A 107 -4.99 14.41 -10.95
CA GLY A 107 -4.81 15.06 -12.26
C GLY A 107 -3.76 14.37 -13.12
N SER A 108 -2.62 14.01 -12.53
CA SER A 108 -1.55 13.27 -13.22
C SER A 108 -2.02 11.89 -13.69
N ILE A 109 -2.81 11.18 -12.87
CA ILE A 109 -3.41 9.90 -13.26
C ILE A 109 -4.32 10.10 -14.47
N VAL A 110 -5.25 11.06 -14.42
CA VAL A 110 -6.19 11.34 -15.50
C VAL A 110 -5.44 11.72 -16.78
N LEU A 111 -4.46 12.61 -16.70
CA LEU A 111 -3.63 13.01 -17.85
C LEU A 111 -2.90 11.81 -18.45
N GLY A 112 -2.29 10.96 -17.62
CA GLY A 112 -1.61 9.75 -18.06
C GLY A 112 -2.56 8.75 -18.74
N LEU A 113 -3.79 8.61 -18.25
CA LEU A 113 -4.79 7.75 -18.88
C LEU A 113 -5.28 8.31 -20.23
N VAL A 114 -5.48 9.63 -20.30
CA VAL A 114 -5.87 10.30 -21.57
C VAL A 114 -4.78 10.11 -22.61
N THR A 115 -3.53 10.39 -22.29
CA THR A 115 -2.39 10.22 -23.22
C THR A 115 -2.28 8.76 -23.67
N ARG A 116 -2.39 7.79 -22.78
CA ARG A 116 -2.37 6.36 -23.13
C ARG A 116 -3.55 5.96 -24.02
N THR A 117 -4.73 6.52 -23.80
CA THR A 117 -5.90 6.28 -24.65
C THR A 117 -5.68 6.82 -26.04
N VAL A 118 -5.26 8.08 -26.16
CA VAL A 118 -5.00 8.73 -27.46
C VAL A 118 -3.93 7.98 -28.24
N THR A 119 -2.79 7.68 -27.62
CA THR A 119 -1.72 6.92 -28.27
C THR A 119 -2.13 5.51 -28.64
N GLY A 120 -2.95 4.84 -27.80
CA GLY A 120 -3.51 3.53 -28.10
C GLY A 120 -4.44 3.53 -29.29
N MET A 121 -5.30 4.55 -29.42
CA MET A 121 -6.18 4.73 -30.57
C MET A 121 -5.41 5.02 -31.86
N LEU A 122 -4.42 5.92 -31.79
CA LEU A 122 -3.65 6.32 -32.96
C LEU A 122 -2.72 5.21 -33.47
N LEU A 123 -2.03 4.52 -32.57
CA LEU A 123 -1.00 3.56 -32.93
C LEU A 123 -1.52 2.12 -33.04
N LYS A 124 -2.43 1.70 -32.16
CA LYS A 124 -2.88 0.30 -32.05
C LYS A 124 -4.32 0.08 -32.50
N ARG A 125 -5.07 1.13 -32.81
CA ARG A 125 -6.52 1.09 -33.13
C ARG A 125 -7.35 0.24 -32.18
N SER A 126 -6.95 0.21 -30.89
CA SER A 126 -7.57 -0.60 -29.85
C SER A 126 -8.22 0.27 -28.79
N CYS A 127 -9.52 0.07 -28.57
CA CYS A 127 -10.28 0.73 -27.51
C CYS A 127 -10.52 -0.18 -26.30
N GLY A 128 -9.94 -1.38 -26.28
CA GLY A 128 -10.26 -2.40 -25.26
C GLY A 128 -9.96 -1.99 -23.82
N GLN A 129 -9.09 -0.98 -23.62
CA GLN A 129 -8.74 -0.49 -22.29
C GLN A 129 -9.60 0.69 -21.81
N LEU A 130 -10.45 1.26 -22.70
CA LEU A 130 -11.22 2.47 -22.42
C LEU A 130 -12.14 2.30 -21.20
N VAL A 131 -12.82 1.16 -21.11
CA VAL A 131 -13.72 0.86 -19.98
C VAL A 131 -12.97 0.90 -18.63
N THR A 132 -11.78 0.31 -18.59
CA THR A 132 -10.92 0.33 -17.38
C THR A 132 -10.52 1.76 -17.05
N TYR A 133 -10.12 2.56 -18.03
CA TYR A 133 -9.71 3.95 -17.81
C TYR A 133 -10.86 4.82 -17.31
N VAL A 134 -12.07 4.66 -17.84
CA VAL A 134 -13.27 5.34 -17.32
C VAL A 134 -13.53 4.96 -15.86
N LYS A 135 -13.41 3.68 -15.51
CA LYS A 135 -13.56 3.23 -14.12
C LYS A 135 -12.50 3.87 -13.20
N VAL A 136 -11.24 3.96 -13.64
CA VAL A 136 -10.17 4.62 -12.87
C VAL A 136 -10.43 6.11 -12.70
N VAL A 137 -10.87 6.81 -13.74
CA VAL A 137 -11.24 8.24 -13.65
C VAL A 137 -12.36 8.45 -12.64
N ARG A 138 -13.41 7.62 -12.68
CA ARG A 138 -14.49 7.67 -11.67
C ARG A 138 -13.96 7.43 -10.26
N LEU A 139 -13.00 6.53 -10.10
CA LEU A 139 -12.34 6.25 -8.82
C LEU A 139 -11.59 7.48 -8.31
N VAL A 140 -10.82 8.17 -9.17
CA VAL A 140 -10.13 9.43 -8.83
C VAL A 140 -11.13 10.45 -8.29
N PHE A 141 -12.21 10.72 -9.01
CA PHE A 141 -13.23 11.67 -8.55
C PHE A 141 -13.87 11.26 -7.22
N THR A 142 -14.16 9.96 -7.04
CA THR A 142 -14.73 9.45 -5.79
C THR A 142 -13.81 9.70 -4.60
N TYR A 143 -12.52 9.39 -4.74
CA TYR A 143 -11.55 9.60 -3.66
C TYR A 143 -11.29 11.08 -3.37
N LEU A 144 -11.21 11.93 -4.40
CA LEU A 144 -11.00 13.36 -4.21
C LEU A 144 -12.22 14.05 -3.58
N TRP A 145 -13.44 13.61 -3.90
CA TRP A 145 -14.67 14.17 -3.38
C TRP A 145 -15.01 13.68 -1.97
N ARG A 146 -14.99 12.36 -1.75
CA ARG A 146 -15.42 11.74 -0.49
C ARG A 146 -14.31 11.57 0.53
N GLY A 147 -13.05 11.65 0.09
CA GLY A 147 -11.91 11.26 0.89
C GLY A 147 -11.83 9.74 1.07
N CYS A 148 -10.96 9.32 1.97
CA CYS A 148 -10.89 7.93 2.39
C CYS A 148 -12.03 7.67 3.37
N ALA A 149 -12.99 6.82 3.01
CA ALA A 149 -13.98 6.37 3.97
C ALA A 149 -13.24 5.71 5.15
N PRO A 150 -13.59 6.05 6.41
CA PRO A 150 -13.00 5.35 7.55
C PRO A 150 -13.32 3.86 7.41
N VAL A 151 -12.31 3.03 7.50
CA VAL A 151 -12.54 1.60 7.66
C VAL A 151 -13.23 1.45 8.99
N HIS A 152 -14.49 0.99 8.97
CA HIS A 152 -15.14 0.57 10.19
C HIS A 152 -14.29 -0.55 10.78
N SER A 153 -13.57 -0.24 11.86
CA SER A 153 -12.80 -1.17 12.68
C SER A 153 -13.76 -2.05 13.51
N ASN A 154 -14.71 -2.72 12.84
CA ASN A 154 -15.73 -3.52 13.51
C ASN A 154 -15.26 -4.94 13.86
N HIS A 155 -13.98 -5.24 13.78
CA HIS A 155 -13.45 -6.52 14.29
C HIS A 155 -12.09 -6.34 14.96
N LEU A 156 -12.03 -5.48 15.97
CA LEU A 156 -11.01 -5.63 17.00
C LEU A 156 -11.46 -6.79 17.90
N VAL A 157 -11.13 -8.00 17.51
CA VAL A 157 -11.00 -9.09 18.48
C VAL A 157 -9.86 -8.66 19.41
N PRO A 158 -10.12 -8.42 20.70
CA PRO A 158 -9.03 -8.09 21.61
C PRO A 158 -8.02 -9.25 21.56
N PRO A 159 -6.71 -8.94 21.50
CA PRO A 159 -5.71 -9.99 21.50
C PRO A 159 -5.92 -10.87 22.74
N PRO A 160 -5.77 -12.21 22.63
CA PRO A 160 -5.85 -13.08 23.78
C PRO A 160 -4.83 -12.59 24.80
N VAL A 161 -5.30 -12.35 26.01
CA VAL A 161 -4.45 -12.06 27.17
C VAL A 161 -3.61 -13.31 27.41
N ILE A 162 -2.36 -13.29 26.98
CA ILE A 162 -1.42 -14.33 27.35
C ILE A 162 -1.04 -14.00 28.79
N GLU A 163 -1.65 -14.70 29.75
CA GLU A 163 -1.13 -14.76 31.11
C GLU A 163 0.31 -15.25 31.02
N GLU A 164 1.25 -14.38 31.35
CA GLU A 164 2.62 -14.80 31.63
C GLU A 164 2.56 -15.74 32.82
N SER A 165 2.65 -17.04 32.55
CA SER A 165 2.92 -18.02 33.61
C SER A 165 4.30 -17.66 34.15
N GLY A 166 4.30 -17.05 35.33
CA GLY A 166 5.51 -16.75 36.09
C GLY A 166 6.33 -18.02 36.31
N PRO A 167 7.65 -17.90 36.46
CA PRO A 167 8.52 -19.06 36.72
C PRO A 167 8.08 -19.71 38.03
N SER A 168 7.59 -20.96 37.92
CA SER A 168 7.42 -21.81 39.11
C SER A 168 8.79 -22.06 39.73
N GLY A 169 9.06 -21.39 40.83
CA GLY A 169 10.20 -21.70 41.65
C GLY A 169 10.03 -23.06 42.33
N SER A 170 11.02 -23.89 42.19
CA SER A 170 11.49 -24.89 43.15
C SER A 170 12.85 -25.39 42.70
#